data_ad0c69de4531cae3dfa8b5c6221be553
#
_entry.id   ad0c69de4531cae3dfa8b5c6221be553
#
_cell.length_a   1.000
_cell.length_b   1.000
_cell.length_c   1.000
_cell.angle_alpha   90.00
_cell.angle_beta   90.00
_cell.angle_gamma   90.00
#
_symmetry.space_group_name_H-M   'P 1'
#
loop_
_entity.id
_entity.type
_entity.pdbx_description
1 polymer ?
#
loop_
_entity_poly.entity_id
_entity_poly.type
_entity_poly.pdbx_seq_one_letter_code
_entity_poly.pdbx_strand_id
1 'polypeptide(L)'
;MKIDQNNARILGVMSGSSLDGIDLALCHFRREGEGWAFQVEAATTVPYDAAMRERLLRATEANGLELARLHRDIGIAIGTACRDLLQGQSADLIASHGHTIFHQPDEGLTLQVG
;
A
#
# COMPACT_ATOMS: atom_id res chain seq x y z
N MET A 1 -15.00 -6.47 13.83
CA MET A 1 -14.08 -7.51 13.35
C MET A 1 -13.03 -7.75 14.42
N LYS A 2 -12.87 -9.00 14.86
CA LYS A 2 -11.79 -9.35 15.80
C LYS A 2 -10.63 -9.95 15.00
N ILE A 3 -9.46 -9.33 15.13
CA ILE A 3 -8.21 -9.89 14.62
C ILE A 3 -7.60 -10.71 15.77
N ASP A 4 -7.22 -11.96 15.46
CA ASP A 4 -6.48 -12.77 16.43
C ASP A 4 -5.10 -12.12 16.64
N GLN A 5 -4.84 -11.66 17.85
CA GLN A 5 -3.60 -10.98 18.21
C GLN A 5 -2.37 -11.89 18.20
N ASN A 6 -2.57 -13.20 18.11
CA ASN A 6 -1.48 -14.18 18.13
C ASN A 6 -1.26 -14.85 16.77
N ASN A 7 -2.17 -14.64 15.83
CA ASN A 7 -2.16 -15.32 14.54
C ASN A 7 -2.97 -14.53 13.52
N ALA A 8 -2.29 -13.86 12.61
CA ALA A 8 -2.94 -12.98 11.63
C ALA A 8 -2.30 -13.09 10.26
N ARG A 9 -3.12 -13.07 9.22
CA ARG A 9 -2.71 -12.89 7.84
C ARG A 9 -2.90 -11.44 7.45
N ILE A 10 -1.80 -10.77 7.14
CA ILE A 10 -1.79 -9.33 6.84
C ILE A 10 -1.24 -9.12 5.45
N LEU A 11 -1.98 -8.35 4.66
CA LEU A 11 -1.53 -7.91 3.35
C LEU A 11 -0.91 -6.52 3.47
N GLY A 12 0.40 -6.45 3.29
CA GLY A 12 1.13 -5.19 3.25
C GLY A 12 1.17 -4.62 1.83
N VAL A 13 0.98 -3.32 1.71
CA VAL A 13 0.94 -2.62 0.42
C VAL A 13 1.82 -1.38 0.49
N MET A 14 2.67 -1.21 -0.51
CA MET A 14 3.59 -0.08 -0.59
C MET A 14 3.73 0.43 -2.02
N SER A 15 3.78 1.75 -2.18
CA SER A 15 4.19 2.41 -3.42
C SER A 15 5.39 3.30 -3.13
N GLY A 16 6.53 2.97 -3.71
CA GLY A 16 7.79 3.66 -3.47
C GLY A 16 8.07 4.79 -4.45
N SER A 17 9.07 5.62 -4.12
CA SER A 17 9.49 6.76 -4.92
C SER A 17 10.11 6.38 -6.26
N SER A 18 10.51 5.12 -6.44
CA SER A 18 10.98 4.59 -7.74
C SER A 18 9.90 4.57 -8.82
N LEU A 19 8.62 4.66 -8.44
CA LEU A 19 7.45 4.66 -9.33
C LEU A 19 7.34 3.40 -10.18
N ASP A 20 7.93 2.29 -9.74
CA ASP A 20 7.90 1.02 -10.47
C ASP A 20 6.52 0.36 -10.41
N GLY A 21 5.80 0.56 -9.32
CA GLY A 21 4.49 -0.03 -9.14
C GLY A 21 4.08 -0.12 -7.67
N ILE A 22 3.07 -0.94 -7.45
CA ILE A 22 2.53 -1.26 -6.13
C ILE A 22 3.12 -2.59 -5.70
N ASP A 23 3.85 -2.59 -4.59
CA ASP A 23 4.39 -3.80 -3.97
C ASP A 23 3.40 -4.36 -2.96
N LEU A 24 3.11 -5.65 -3.05
CA LEU A 24 2.21 -6.34 -2.15
C LEU A 24 2.89 -7.58 -1.58
N ALA A 25 2.67 -7.82 -0.30
CA ALA A 25 3.11 -9.04 0.36
C ALA A 25 2.04 -9.53 1.34
N LEU A 26 1.55 -10.75 1.13
CA LEU A 26 0.66 -11.43 2.06
C LEU A 26 1.51 -12.23 3.03
N CYS A 27 1.47 -11.86 4.29
CA CYS A 27 2.27 -12.46 5.35
C CYS A 27 1.39 -13.09 6.41
N HIS A 28 1.79 -14.27 6.88
CA HIS A 28 1.20 -14.90 8.03
C HIS A 28 2.10 -14.64 9.24
N PHE A 29 1.58 -13.92 10.22
CA PHE A 29 2.26 -13.62 11.47
C PHE A 29 1.75 -14.51 12.58
N ARG A 30 2.67 -15.04 13.38
CA ARG A 30 2.36 -15.86 14.55
C ARG A 30 3.16 -15.39 15.76
N ARG A 31 2.50 -15.34 16.90
CA ARG A 31 3.19 -15.07 18.16
C ARG A 31 4.01 -16.27 18.59
N GLU A 32 5.28 -16.05 18.87
CA GLU A 32 6.19 -17.07 19.41
C GLU A 32 6.89 -16.50 20.66
N GLY A 33 6.43 -16.92 21.85
CA GLY A 33 6.94 -16.36 23.10
C GLY A 33 6.71 -14.85 23.17
N GLU A 34 7.76 -14.07 23.39
CA GLU A 34 7.72 -12.61 23.41
C GLU A 34 7.93 -11.97 22.03
N GLY A 35 8.22 -12.77 21.03
CA GLY A 35 8.51 -12.32 19.68
C GLY A 35 7.43 -12.72 18.67
N TRP A 36 7.75 -12.50 17.42
CA TRP A 36 6.91 -12.83 16.28
C TRP A 36 7.67 -13.65 15.27
N ALA A 37 7.02 -14.67 14.73
CA ALA A 37 7.45 -15.35 13.53
C ALA A 37 6.54 -14.93 12.37
N PHE A 38 7.08 -14.89 11.17
CA PHE A 38 6.29 -14.60 9.98
C PHE A 38 6.71 -15.46 8.80
N GLN A 39 5.77 -15.63 7.88
CA GLN A 39 6.01 -16.31 6.61
C GLN A 39 5.36 -15.49 5.50
N VAL A 40 6.10 -15.19 4.45
CA VAL A 40 5.56 -14.58 3.24
C VAL A 40 4.89 -15.67 2.41
N GLU A 41 3.58 -15.61 2.27
CA GLU A 41 2.80 -16.58 1.51
C GLU A 41 2.71 -16.24 0.03
N ALA A 42 2.63 -14.95 -0.30
CA ALA A 42 2.59 -14.44 -1.65
C ALA A 42 3.13 -13.02 -1.70
N ALA A 43 3.81 -12.68 -2.77
CA ALA A 43 4.31 -11.34 -3.00
C ALA A 43 4.32 -11.02 -4.50
N THR A 44 4.06 -9.79 -4.85
CA THR A 44 4.11 -9.33 -6.23
C THR A 44 4.32 -7.82 -6.30
N THR A 45 4.75 -7.35 -7.47
CA THR A 45 4.74 -5.93 -7.83
C THR A 45 3.80 -5.76 -9.01
N VAL A 46 2.82 -4.87 -8.87
CA VAL A 46 1.91 -4.49 -9.95
C VAL A 46 2.41 -3.19 -10.55
N PRO A 47 2.93 -3.20 -11.77
CA PRO A 47 3.52 -1.99 -12.37
C PRO A 47 2.46 -0.93 -12.63
N TYR A 48 2.86 0.34 -12.51
CA TYR A 48 2.04 1.46 -12.95
C TYR A 48 2.09 1.57 -14.48
N ASP A 49 0.97 1.90 -15.11
CA ASP A 49 0.98 2.31 -16.50
C ASP A 49 1.65 3.69 -16.68
N ALA A 50 1.96 4.04 -17.92
CA ALA A 50 2.66 5.29 -18.23
C ALA A 50 1.87 6.53 -17.77
N ALA A 51 0.55 6.51 -17.89
CA ALA A 51 -0.31 7.61 -17.48
C ALA A 51 -0.29 7.82 -15.97
N MET A 52 -0.41 6.75 -15.20
CA MET A 52 -0.35 6.84 -13.74
C MET A 52 1.03 7.28 -13.26
N ARG A 53 2.08 6.73 -13.84
CA ARG A 53 3.45 7.13 -13.52
C ARG A 53 3.69 8.61 -13.73
N GLU A 54 3.23 9.17 -14.85
CA GLU A 54 3.33 10.59 -15.15
C GLU A 54 2.59 11.45 -14.12
N ARG A 55 1.39 11.04 -13.73
CA ARG A 55 0.62 11.73 -12.69
C ARG A 55 1.35 11.74 -11.35
N LEU A 56 1.96 10.63 -10.97
CA LEU A 56 2.74 10.52 -9.72
C LEU A 56 4.00 11.39 -9.78
N LEU A 57 4.69 11.45 -10.92
CA LEU A 57 5.85 12.32 -11.11
C LEU A 57 5.51 13.80 -10.95
N ARG A 58 4.31 14.21 -11.36
CA ARG A 58 3.85 15.60 -11.30
C ARG A 58 3.03 15.94 -10.07
N ALA A 59 2.84 14.99 -9.17
CA ALA A 59 1.91 15.15 -8.05
C ALA A 59 2.27 16.30 -7.10
N THR A 60 3.56 16.61 -6.95
CA THR A 60 3.99 17.74 -6.12
C THR A 60 3.59 19.11 -6.67
N GLU A 61 3.28 19.20 -7.95
CA GLU A 61 2.84 20.42 -8.65
C GLU A 61 1.33 20.46 -8.88
N ALA A 62 0.61 19.41 -8.47
CA ALA A 62 -0.82 19.29 -8.69
C ALA A 62 -1.61 20.23 -7.78
N ASN A 63 -2.75 20.72 -8.27
CA ASN A 63 -3.70 21.43 -7.42
C ASN A 63 -4.50 20.47 -6.53
N GLY A 64 -5.29 21.00 -5.61
CA GLY A 64 -6.03 20.20 -4.64
C GLY A 64 -6.99 19.20 -5.28
N LEU A 65 -7.69 19.58 -6.36
CA LEU A 65 -8.62 18.68 -7.05
C LEU A 65 -7.88 17.55 -7.77
N GLU A 66 -6.76 17.85 -8.40
CA GLU A 66 -5.91 16.84 -9.04
C GLU A 66 -5.35 15.84 -8.02
N LEU A 67 -4.92 16.32 -6.85
CA LEU A 67 -4.48 15.46 -5.75
C LEU A 67 -5.61 14.57 -5.23
N ALA A 68 -6.82 15.11 -5.07
CA ALA A 68 -7.98 14.34 -4.64
C ALA A 68 -8.33 13.22 -5.64
N ARG A 69 -8.27 13.52 -6.93
CA ARG A 69 -8.49 12.53 -7.99
C ARG A 69 -7.40 11.47 -7.98
N LEU A 70 -6.14 11.86 -7.83
CA LEU A 70 -5.02 10.94 -7.74
C LEU A 70 -5.16 10.02 -6.52
N HIS A 71 -5.53 10.57 -5.37
CA HIS A 71 -5.80 9.80 -4.16
C HIS A 71 -6.85 8.72 -4.40
N ARG A 72 -7.97 9.10 -5.00
CA ARG A 72 -9.03 8.14 -5.37
C ARG A 72 -8.51 7.06 -6.31
N ASP A 73 -7.81 7.45 -7.36
CA ASP A 73 -7.40 6.52 -8.43
C ASP A 73 -6.30 5.57 -7.98
N ILE A 74 -5.36 6.04 -7.15
CA ILE A 74 -4.36 5.18 -6.50
C ILE A 74 -5.06 4.22 -5.53
N GLY A 75 -6.03 4.68 -4.76
CA GLY A 75 -6.81 3.83 -3.86
C GLY A 75 -7.53 2.70 -4.61
N ILE A 76 -8.12 3.02 -5.76
CA ILE A 76 -8.76 2.01 -6.63
C ILE A 76 -7.72 1.01 -7.16
N ALA A 77 -6.57 1.49 -7.62
CA ALA A 77 -5.49 0.64 -8.10
C ALA A 77 -4.96 -0.31 -7.01
N ILE A 78 -4.77 0.21 -5.80
CA ILE A 78 -4.36 -0.59 -4.64
C ILE A 78 -5.42 -1.66 -4.32
N GLY A 79 -6.69 -1.28 -4.26
CA GLY A 79 -7.78 -2.22 -3.98
C GLY A 79 -7.88 -3.33 -5.02
N THR A 80 -7.72 -2.99 -6.29
CA THR A 80 -7.71 -3.97 -7.39
C THR A 80 -6.52 -4.92 -7.25
N ALA A 81 -5.32 -4.39 -6.99
CA ALA A 81 -4.13 -5.20 -6.81
C ALA A 81 -4.25 -6.16 -5.61
N CYS A 82 -4.81 -5.69 -4.50
CA CYS A 82 -5.07 -6.52 -3.33
C CYS A 82 -6.03 -7.67 -3.66
N ARG A 83 -7.14 -7.35 -4.31
CA ARG A 83 -8.13 -8.37 -4.70
C ARG A 83 -7.51 -9.42 -5.63
N ASP A 84 -6.72 -8.99 -6.60
CA ASP A 84 -6.10 -9.89 -7.56
C ASP A 84 -5.05 -10.82 -6.90
N LEU A 85 -4.26 -10.28 -5.98
CA LEU A 85 -3.31 -11.11 -5.22
C LEU A 85 -4.00 -12.13 -4.33
N LEU A 86 -5.07 -11.73 -3.66
CA LEU A 86 -5.78 -12.60 -2.71
C LEU A 86 -6.54 -13.73 -3.39
N GLN A 87 -6.98 -13.58 -4.64
CA GLN A 87 -7.67 -14.62 -5.42
C GLN A 87 -8.81 -15.30 -4.64
N GLY A 88 -9.63 -14.50 -3.96
CA GLY A 88 -10.73 -15.00 -3.14
C GLY A 88 -10.36 -15.43 -1.73
N GLN A 89 -9.08 -15.46 -1.38
CA GLN A 89 -8.65 -15.66 0.01
C GLN A 89 -8.90 -14.40 0.83
N SER A 90 -9.07 -14.56 2.13
CA SER A 90 -9.23 -13.44 3.05
C SER A 90 -7.89 -13.08 3.71
N ALA A 91 -7.69 -11.80 3.96
CA ALA A 91 -6.69 -11.30 4.88
C ALA A 91 -7.42 -10.73 6.11
N ASP A 92 -6.79 -10.82 7.27
CA ASP A 92 -7.36 -10.26 8.51
C ASP A 92 -7.23 -8.74 8.54
N LEU A 93 -6.18 -8.22 7.91
CA LEU A 93 -5.88 -6.81 7.84
C LEU A 93 -5.16 -6.48 6.53
N ILE A 94 -5.45 -5.31 5.99
CA ILE A 94 -4.65 -4.71 4.90
C ILE A 94 -3.97 -3.47 5.48
N ALA A 95 -2.65 -3.46 5.42
CA ALA A 95 -1.84 -2.34 5.86
C ALA A 95 -1.23 -1.66 4.64
N SER A 96 -1.72 -0.46 4.32
CA SER A 96 -1.28 0.28 3.14
C SER A 96 -0.53 1.55 3.56
N HIS A 97 0.64 1.72 2.98
CA HIS A 97 1.44 2.93 3.14
C HIS A 97 0.97 4.05 2.19
N GLY A 98 0.31 3.69 1.08
CA GLY A 98 -0.02 4.64 0.03
C GLY A 98 1.22 5.09 -0.74
N HIS A 99 1.11 6.25 -1.40
CA HIS A 99 2.22 6.88 -2.12
C HIS A 99 2.52 8.25 -1.52
N THR A 100 3.75 8.47 -1.10
CA THR A 100 4.18 9.73 -0.48
C THR A 100 4.34 10.80 -1.54
N ILE A 101 3.61 11.91 -1.37
CA ILE A 101 3.71 13.11 -2.22
C ILE A 101 4.68 14.11 -1.58
N PHE A 102 4.45 14.43 -0.30
CA PHE A 102 5.30 15.33 0.46
C PHE A 102 5.79 14.64 1.72
N HIS A 103 7.08 14.79 2.00
CA HIS A 103 7.67 14.36 3.26
C HIS A 103 8.60 15.47 3.74
N GLN A 104 8.10 16.31 4.64
CA GLN A 104 8.80 17.47 5.17
C GLN A 104 8.75 17.44 6.70
N PRO A 105 9.53 16.55 7.33
CA PRO A 105 9.48 16.34 8.77
C PRO A 105 9.89 17.59 9.57
N ASP A 106 10.77 18.44 9.03
CA ASP A 106 11.17 19.70 9.68
C ASP A 106 9.99 20.68 9.81
N GLU A 107 8.99 20.55 8.95
CA GLU A 107 7.75 21.33 9.02
C GLU A 107 6.60 20.53 9.68
N GLY A 108 6.86 19.31 10.12
CA GLY A 108 5.84 18.45 10.69
C GLY A 108 4.81 17.98 9.66
N LEU A 109 5.20 17.90 8.37
CA LEU A 109 4.28 17.62 7.26
C LEU A 109 4.67 16.36 6.52
N THR A 110 3.69 15.46 6.37
CA THR A 110 3.75 14.33 5.43
C THR A 110 2.39 14.15 4.79
N LEU A 111 2.34 14.04 3.48
CA LEU A 111 1.12 13.74 2.73
C LEU A 111 1.32 12.47 1.90
N GLN A 112 0.44 11.51 2.10
CA GLN A 112 0.36 10.27 1.34
C GLN A 112 -1.02 10.16 0.69
N VAL A 113 -1.07 9.59 -0.51
CA VAL A 113 -2.33 9.35 -1.25
C VAL A 113 -2.53 7.85 -1.50
N GLY A 114 -3.79 7.48 -1.62
CA GLY A 114 -4.16 6.07 -1.83
C GLY A 114 -4.92 5.43 -0.70
#